data_54679c0d793298575b490e4ac0aac8f6
#
_entry.id   54679c0d793298575b490e4ac0aac8f6
#
_cell.length_a   1.000
_cell.length_b   1.000
_cell.length_c   1.000
_cell.angle_alpha   90.00
_cell.angle_beta   90.00
_cell.angle_gamma   90.00
#
_symmetry.space_group_name_H-M   'P 1'
#
loop_
_entity.id
_entity.type
_entity.pdbx_description
1 polymer ?
#
loop_
_entity_poly.entity_id
_entity_poly.type
_entity_poly.pdbx_seq_one_letter_code
_entity_poly.pdbx_strand_id
1 'polypeptide(L)'
;MTESEYQKHLEAFALKIIGDESELPRGRTETLKLCKRFLKLKEQRIKQRHRAGMGGVEVCRMRSDVIDCIVRLLWAESLAALKPEVRAKVNVSVVAHGGYGRRVMSPGSDVDLTFMLPGKKSEVSPEIARLIGDFLLFFYDLKFKVGQGTRSVTDCITLANEDMQTKTA
;
A
#
# COMPACT_ATOMS: atom_id res chain seq x y z
N MET A 1 -1.66 17.11 -19.33
CA MET A 1 -1.38 17.01 -17.88
C MET A 1 -0.13 16.16 -17.74
N THR A 2 0.92 16.72 -17.20
CA THR A 2 2.18 16.03 -16.94
C THR A 2 1.99 15.02 -15.80
N GLU A 3 2.93 14.09 -15.63
CA GLU A 3 2.92 13.11 -14.50
C GLU A 3 2.94 13.83 -13.14
N SER A 4 3.76 14.87 -13.01
CA SER A 4 3.83 15.70 -11.78
C SER A 4 2.51 16.41 -11.47
N GLU A 5 1.84 16.97 -12.46
CA GLU A 5 0.52 17.57 -12.29
C GLU A 5 -0.53 16.56 -11.88
N TYR A 6 -0.48 15.35 -12.46
CA TYR A 6 -1.39 14.27 -12.07
C TYR A 6 -1.18 13.85 -10.62
N GLN A 7 0.05 13.66 -10.18
CA GLN A 7 0.36 13.31 -8.79
C GLN A 7 -0.13 14.37 -7.81
N LYS A 8 0.15 15.65 -8.05
CA LYS A 8 -0.36 16.75 -7.22
C LYS A 8 -1.89 16.75 -7.11
N HIS A 9 -2.58 16.54 -8.24
CA HIS A 9 -4.04 16.45 -8.26
C HIS A 9 -4.55 15.21 -7.51
N LEU A 10 -3.84 14.09 -7.59
CA LEU A 10 -4.21 12.88 -6.87
C LEU A 10 -4.06 13.07 -5.36
N GLU A 11 -2.95 13.64 -4.90
CA GLU A 11 -2.69 13.94 -3.50
C GLU A 11 -3.72 14.94 -2.93
N ALA A 12 -3.99 16.04 -3.64
CA ALA A 12 -5.01 16.99 -3.23
C ALA A 12 -6.41 16.36 -3.17
N PHE A 13 -6.73 15.47 -4.10
CA PHE A 13 -8.00 14.75 -4.09
C PHE A 13 -8.04 13.70 -2.97
N ALA A 14 -6.94 13.00 -2.70
CA ALA A 14 -6.83 12.07 -1.58
C ALA A 14 -7.06 12.83 -0.27
N LEU A 15 -6.37 13.94 -0.04
CA LEU A 15 -6.55 14.80 1.12
C LEU A 15 -8.01 15.22 1.31
N LYS A 16 -8.70 15.62 0.24
CA LYS A 16 -10.12 16.02 0.28
C LYS A 16 -11.08 14.89 0.65
N ILE A 17 -10.81 13.66 0.22
CA ILE A 17 -11.74 12.52 0.40
C ILE A 17 -11.37 11.68 1.61
N ILE A 18 -10.09 11.46 1.83
CA ILE A 18 -9.56 10.60 2.87
C ILE A 18 -9.20 11.42 4.13
N GLY A 19 -8.95 12.72 3.98
CA GLY A 19 -8.46 13.59 5.06
C GLY A 19 -6.95 13.49 5.24
N ASP A 20 -6.42 14.22 6.19
CA ASP A 20 -4.99 14.23 6.51
C ASP A 20 -4.63 13.35 7.74
N GLU A 21 -3.36 13.25 8.03
CA GLU A 21 -2.85 12.43 9.14
C GLU A 21 -3.18 13.00 10.52
N SER A 22 -3.56 14.28 10.62
CA SER A 22 -3.91 14.90 11.91
C SER A 22 -5.20 14.34 12.51
N GLU A 23 -6.04 13.72 11.67
CA GLU A 23 -7.30 13.10 12.07
C GLU A 23 -7.15 11.63 12.51
N LEU A 24 -5.94 11.06 12.48
CA LEU A 24 -5.67 9.66 12.80
C LEU A 24 -5.48 9.43 14.32
N PRO A 25 -5.87 8.27 14.85
CA PRO A 25 -6.62 7.22 14.16
C PRO A 25 -8.12 7.52 14.12
N ARG A 26 -8.76 7.28 12.97
CA ARG A 26 -10.22 7.41 12.79
C ARG A 26 -11.00 6.16 13.18
N GLY A 27 -10.29 5.06 13.28
CA GLY A 27 -10.85 3.73 13.48
C GLY A 27 -11.26 3.04 12.18
N ARG A 28 -11.31 1.71 12.26
CA ARG A 28 -11.43 0.82 11.10
C ARG A 28 -12.62 1.11 10.19
N THR A 29 -13.81 1.29 10.79
CA THR A 29 -15.05 1.47 10.01
C THR A 29 -15.02 2.74 9.17
N GLU A 30 -14.62 3.86 9.74
CA GLU A 30 -14.58 5.13 9.02
C GLU A 30 -13.47 5.12 7.96
N THR A 31 -12.28 4.62 8.30
CA THR A 31 -11.17 4.47 7.35
C THR A 31 -11.57 3.62 6.15
N LEU A 32 -12.22 2.48 6.35
CA LEU A 32 -12.72 1.63 5.25
C LEU A 32 -13.77 2.34 4.39
N LYS A 33 -14.68 3.09 4.98
CA LYS A 33 -15.69 3.86 4.25
C LYS A 33 -15.05 4.91 3.34
N LEU A 34 -14.07 5.66 3.86
CA LEU A 34 -13.32 6.67 3.10
C LEU A 34 -12.51 6.03 1.97
N CYS A 35 -11.79 4.95 2.24
CA CYS A 35 -11.05 4.20 1.24
C CYS A 35 -11.94 3.68 0.11
N LYS A 36 -13.08 3.07 0.44
CA LYS A 36 -14.05 2.56 -0.57
C LYS A 36 -14.58 3.68 -1.45
N ARG A 37 -14.89 4.84 -0.86
CA ARG A 37 -15.33 6.04 -1.60
C ARG A 37 -14.26 6.55 -2.54
N PHE A 38 -13.03 6.69 -2.06
CA PHE A 38 -11.88 7.13 -2.84
C PHE A 38 -11.60 6.18 -4.02
N LEU A 39 -11.49 4.89 -3.75
CA LEU A 39 -11.26 3.86 -4.76
C LEU A 39 -12.34 3.87 -5.84
N LYS A 40 -13.62 3.93 -5.46
CA LYS A 40 -14.73 3.99 -6.41
C LYS A 40 -14.63 5.18 -7.36
N LEU A 41 -14.35 6.38 -6.82
CA LEU A 41 -14.23 7.60 -7.63
C LEU A 41 -13.02 7.55 -8.57
N LYS A 42 -11.88 7.04 -8.09
CA LYS A 42 -10.66 6.92 -8.91
C LYS A 42 -10.80 5.85 -9.98
N GLU A 43 -11.39 4.70 -9.67
CA GLU A 43 -11.65 3.65 -10.66
C GLU A 43 -12.57 4.13 -11.79
N GLN A 44 -13.63 4.85 -11.45
CA GLN A 44 -14.51 5.45 -12.46
C GLN A 44 -13.75 6.42 -13.36
N ARG A 45 -12.89 7.27 -12.79
CA ARG A 45 -12.07 8.23 -13.55
C ARG A 45 -11.07 7.54 -14.47
N ILE A 46 -10.41 6.49 -13.99
CA ILE A 46 -9.46 5.70 -14.79
C ILE A 46 -10.20 5.05 -15.99
N LYS A 47 -11.35 4.43 -15.72
CA LYS A 47 -12.19 3.81 -16.79
C LYS A 47 -12.64 4.83 -17.84
N GLN A 48 -13.05 6.04 -17.43
CA GLN A 48 -13.42 7.12 -18.34
C GLN A 48 -12.25 7.53 -19.24
N ARG A 49 -11.06 7.72 -18.65
CA ARG A 49 -9.86 8.08 -19.42
C ARG A 49 -9.44 6.99 -20.39
N HIS A 50 -9.49 5.73 -19.96
CA HIS A 50 -9.18 4.60 -20.84
C HIS A 50 -10.14 4.54 -22.04
N ARG A 51 -11.45 4.70 -21.80
CA ARG A 51 -12.45 4.78 -22.88
C ARG A 51 -12.25 5.98 -23.82
N ALA A 52 -11.66 7.06 -23.32
CA ALA A 52 -11.30 8.23 -24.11
C ALA A 52 -9.95 8.09 -24.85
N GLY A 53 -9.36 6.88 -24.92
CA GLY A 53 -8.15 6.59 -25.67
C GLY A 53 -6.85 6.60 -24.89
N MET A 54 -6.89 6.69 -23.55
CA MET A 54 -5.67 6.57 -22.72
C MET A 54 -5.05 5.18 -22.87
N GLY A 55 -3.72 5.13 -23.05
CA GLY A 55 -2.96 3.89 -23.19
C GLY A 55 -2.97 3.01 -21.95
N GLY A 56 -2.76 1.70 -22.15
CA GLY A 56 -2.79 0.73 -21.05
C GLY A 56 -1.69 0.96 -19.99
N VAL A 57 -0.51 1.43 -20.41
CA VAL A 57 0.60 1.72 -19.50
C VAL A 57 0.24 2.84 -18.54
N GLU A 58 -0.34 3.92 -19.05
CA GLU A 58 -0.80 5.05 -18.23
C GLU A 58 -1.91 4.63 -17.26
N VAL A 59 -2.82 3.78 -17.71
CA VAL A 59 -3.87 3.19 -16.85
C VAL A 59 -3.24 2.40 -15.70
N CYS A 60 -2.24 1.55 -15.98
CA CYS A 60 -1.54 0.79 -14.95
C CYS A 60 -0.81 1.68 -13.96
N ARG A 61 -0.13 2.73 -14.43
CA ARG A 61 0.53 3.73 -13.57
C ARG A 61 -0.47 4.45 -12.67
N MET A 62 -1.56 4.94 -13.22
CA MET A 62 -2.61 5.59 -12.43
C MET A 62 -3.19 4.68 -11.37
N ARG A 63 -3.34 3.38 -11.64
CA ARG A 63 -3.80 2.40 -10.64
C ARG A 63 -2.77 2.24 -9.51
N SER A 64 -1.48 2.11 -9.84
CA SER A 64 -0.42 2.04 -8.83
C SER A 64 -0.42 3.26 -7.93
N ASP A 65 -0.52 4.46 -8.49
CA ASP A 65 -0.55 5.72 -7.72
C ASP A 65 -1.78 5.82 -6.79
N VAL A 66 -2.93 5.30 -7.22
CA VAL A 66 -4.13 5.22 -6.36
C VAL A 66 -3.92 4.25 -5.20
N ILE A 67 -3.28 3.11 -5.45
CA ILE A 67 -2.96 2.15 -4.39
C ILE A 67 -1.92 2.71 -3.43
N ASP A 68 -0.93 3.49 -3.90
CA ASP A 68 0.02 4.19 -3.03
C ASP A 68 -0.69 5.08 -1.99
N CYS A 69 -1.71 5.83 -2.40
CA CYS A 69 -2.51 6.63 -1.46
C CYS A 69 -3.18 5.76 -0.39
N ILE A 70 -3.71 4.60 -0.78
CA ILE A 70 -4.36 3.66 0.14
C ILE A 70 -3.34 3.02 1.09
N VAL A 71 -2.20 2.54 0.58
CA VAL A 71 -1.13 1.93 1.39
C VAL A 71 -0.65 2.91 2.45
N ARG A 72 -0.34 4.15 2.05
CA ARG A 72 0.15 5.20 2.98
C ARG A 72 -0.87 5.50 4.07
N LEU A 73 -2.14 5.72 3.69
CA LEU A 73 -3.19 5.99 4.67
C LEU A 73 -3.36 4.84 5.66
N LEU A 74 -3.48 3.59 5.15
CA LEU A 74 -3.73 2.43 6.01
C LEU A 74 -2.54 2.16 6.93
N TRP A 75 -1.32 2.40 6.45
CA TRP A 75 -0.12 2.30 7.29
C TRP A 75 -0.11 3.37 8.38
N ALA A 76 -0.39 4.62 8.04
CA ALA A 76 -0.48 5.71 8.99
C ALA A 76 -1.59 5.48 10.03
N GLU A 77 -2.77 5.01 9.62
CA GLU A 77 -3.88 4.63 10.52
C GLU A 77 -3.47 3.53 11.49
N SER A 78 -2.81 2.47 10.97
CA SER A 78 -2.34 1.34 11.80
C SER A 78 -1.28 1.77 12.81
N LEU A 79 -0.36 2.65 12.41
CA LEU A 79 0.64 3.24 13.30
C LEU A 79 0.01 4.15 14.36
N ALA A 80 -0.95 4.98 13.97
CA ALA A 80 -1.60 5.91 14.89
C ALA A 80 -2.45 5.19 15.95
N ALA A 81 -2.94 3.99 15.66
CA ALA A 81 -3.67 3.15 16.61
C ALA A 81 -2.79 2.53 17.71
N LEU A 82 -1.46 2.57 17.54
CA LEU A 82 -0.53 2.06 18.55
C LEU A 82 -0.34 3.09 19.68
N LYS A 83 -0.03 2.57 20.88
CA LYS A 83 0.44 3.41 21.99
C LYS A 83 1.71 4.15 21.57
N PRO A 84 1.91 5.43 22.02
CA PRO A 84 3.08 6.23 21.62
C PRO A 84 4.42 5.52 21.86
N GLU A 85 4.57 4.80 22.98
CA GLU A 85 5.80 4.11 23.36
C GLU A 85 6.11 2.92 22.43
N VAL A 86 5.07 2.26 21.89
CA VAL A 86 5.21 1.17 20.93
C VAL A 86 5.50 1.75 19.56
N ARG A 87 4.75 2.77 19.15
CA ARG A 87 4.92 3.45 17.87
C ARG A 87 6.34 4.00 17.67
N ALA A 88 6.92 4.60 18.71
CA ALA A 88 8.29 5.11 18.68
C ALA A 88 9.36 4.03 18.43
N LYS A 89 9.05 2.76 18.67
CA LYS A 89 9.95 1.62 18.45
C LYS A 89 9.71 0.91 17.14
N VAL A 90 8.68 1.30 16.36
CA VAL A 90 8.40 0.68 15.07
C VAL A 90 9.52 1.04 14.09
N ASN A 91 10.25 0.04 13.66
CA ASN A 91 11.28 0.14 12.65
C ASN A 91 11.00 -0.89 11.55
N VAL A 92 9.90 -0.68 10.84
CA VAL A 92 9.44 -1.53 9.73
C VAL A 92 9.17 -0.65 8.53
N SER A 93 9.71 -1.01 7.39
CA SER A 93 9.42 -0.35 6.11
C SER A 93 8.48 -1.23 5.28
N VAL A 94 7.46 -0.62 4.68
CA VAL A 94 6.57 -1.28 3.73
C VAL A 94 7.13 -1.06 2.33
N VAL A 95 7.51 -2.13 1.64
CA VAL A 95 8.14 -2.10 0.33
C VAL A 95 7.20 -2.72 -0.70
N ALA A 96 6.87 -1.97 -1.74
CA ALA A 96 6.14 -2.47 -2.90
C ALA A 96 7.09 -3.22 -3.84
N HIS A 97 6.65 -4.36 -4.37
CA HIS A 97 7.42 -5.12 -5.36
C HIS A 97 6.51 -5.67 -6.48
N GLY A 98 7.05 -6.54 -7.34
CA GLY A 98 6.30 -7.11 -8.44
C GLY A 98 5.76 -6.05 -9.42
N GLY A 99 4.57 -6.27 -9.95
CA GLY A 99 3.87 -5.35 -10.84
C GLY A 99 3.54 -4.02 -10.17
N TYR A 100 3.19 -4.06 -8.88
CA TYR A 100 2.90 -2.88 -8.10
C TYR A 100 4.15 -2.00 -7.91
N GLY A 101 5.27 -2.58 -7.47
CA GLY A 101 6.52 -1.85 -7.27
C GLY A 101 7.08 -1.23 -8.54
N ARG A 102 6.86 -1.85 -9.69
CA ARG A 102 7.23 -1.31 -11.02
C ARG A 102 6.23 -0.30 -11.60
N ARG A 103 5.15 0.02 -10.88
CA ARG A 103 4.06 0.91 -11.31
C ARG A 103 3.37 0.44 -12.60
N VAL A 104 3.24 -0.87 -12.80
CA VAL A 104 2.54 -1.49 -13.93
C VAL A 104 1.39 -2.39 -13.46
N MET A 105 0.62 -1.91 -12.50
CA MET A 105 -0.45 -2.66 -11.86
C MET A 105 -1.67 -2.82 -12.79
N SER A 106 -1.82 -3.99 -13.40
CA SER A 106 -2.96 -4.32 -14.25
C SER A 106 -4.27 -4.43 -13.44
N PRO A 107 -5.43 -4.29 -14.09
CA PRO A 107 -6.71 -4.62 -13.45
C PRO A 107 -6.71 -6.06 -12.92
N GLY A 108 -7.03 -6.24 -11.64
CA GLY A 108 -7.07 -7.56 -11.00
C GLY A 108 -5.72 -8.11 -10.53
N SER A 109 -4.62 -7.37 -10.71
CA SER A 109 -3.32 -7.72 -10.11
C SER A 109 -3.39 -7.69 -8.60
N ASP A 110 -2.57 -8.51 -7.98
CA ASP A 110 -2.34 -8.49 -6.53
C ASP A 110 -1.54 -7.24 -6.13
N VAL A 111 -1.69 -6.84 -4.89
CA VAL A 111 -0.87 -5.78 -4.26
C VAL A 111 0.27 -6.49 -3.53
N ASP A 112 1.47 -6.47 -4.13
CA ASP A 112 2.63 -7.16 -3.59
C ASP A 112 3.41 -6.26 -2.63
N LEU A 113 3.47 -6.66 -1.35
CA LEU A 113 4.09 -5.91 -0.27
C LEU A 113 5.07 -6.77 0.52
N THR A 114 6.22 -6.21 0.86
CA THR A 114 7.15 -6.80 1.81
C THR A 114 7.35 -5.87 3.01
N PHE A 115 7.15 -6.40 4.21
CA PHE A 115 7.48 -5.71 5.45
C PHE A 115 8.94 -5.98 5.78
N MET A 116 9.78 -4.96 5.56
CA MET A 116 11.22 -5.06 5.80
C MET A 116 11.52 -4.79 7.28
N LEU A 117 12.17 -5.76 7.90
CA LEU A 117 12.57 -5.73 9.30
C LEU A 117 14.04 -5.36 9.44
N PRO A 118 14.45 -4.67 10.52
CA PRO A 118 15.85 -4.36 10.79
C PRO A 118 16.68 -5.60 11.16
N GLY A 119 16.04 -6.62 11.73
CA GLY A 119 16.64 -7.87 12.17
C GLY A 119 15.90 -9.11 11.68
N LYS A 120 16.21 -10.28 12.22
CA LYS A 120 15.61 -11.55 11.81
C LYS A 120 14.11 -11.58 12.12
N LYS A 121 13.35 -12.27 11.28
CA LYS A 121 11.90 -12.46 11.47
C LYS A 121 11.54 -13.10 12.82
N SER A 122 12.39 -13.95 13.36
CA SER A 122 12.22 -14.56 14.68
C SER A 122 12.29 -13.58 15.85
N GLU A 123 12.77 -12.35 15.62
CA GLU A 123 12.94 -11.30 16.62
C GLU A 123 11.81 -10.25 16.58
N VAL A 124 10.78 -10.49 15.76
CA VAL A 124 9.63 -9.57 15.64
C VAL A 124 8.79 -9.62 16.90
N SER A 125 8.62 -8.47 17.54
CA SER A 125 7.75 -8.39 18.72
C SER A 125 6.29 -8.69 18.37
N PRO A 126 5.50 -9.21 19.34
CA PRO A 126 4.07 -9.44 19.14
C PRO A 126 3.30 -8.20 18.67
N GLU A 127 3.71 -7.02 19.12
CA GLU A 127 3.09 -5.74 18.75
C GLU A 127 3.34 -5.42 17.26
N ILE A 128 4.54 -5.68 16.76
CA ILE A 128 4.86 -5.49 15.33
C ILE A 128 4.11 -6.51 14.47
N ALA A 129 4.07 -7.77 14.90
CA ALA A 129 3.30 -8.80 14.20
C ALA A 129 1.81 -8.43 14.13
N ARG A 130 1.24 -7.91 15.22
CA ARG A 130 -0.13 -7.41 15.26
C ARG A 130 -0.34 -6.20 14.35
N LEU A 131 0.57 -5.22 14.37
CA LEU A 131 0.52 -4.06 13.49
C LEU A 131 0.40 -4.48 12.01
N ILE A 132 1.27 -5.41 11.57
CA ILE A 132 1.25 -5.93 10.20
C ILE A 132 -0.07 -6.65 9.92
N GLY A 133 -0.54 -7.47 10.84
CA GLY A 133 -1.83 -8.16 10.73
C GLY A 133 -3.01 -7.19 10.59
N ASP A 134 -3.10 -6.20 11.46
CA ASP A 134 -4.17 -5.18 11.44
C ASP A 134 -4.15 -4.36 10.14
N PHE A 135 -2.96 -4.00 9.64
CA PHE A 135 -2.79 -3.36 8.35
C PHE A 135 -3.27 -4.24 7.19
N LEU A 136 -2.89 -5.51 7.14
CA LEU A 136 -3.31 -6.45 6.08
C LEU A 136 -4.83 -6.69 6.09
N LEU A 137 -5.44 -6.73 7.26
CA LEU A 137 -6.89 -6.88 7.39
C LEU A 137 -7.66 -5.77 6.66
N PHE A 138 -7.14 -4.53 6.58
CA PHE A 138 -7.76 -3.46 5.80
C PHE A 138 -7.86 -3.84 4.31
N PHE A 139 -6.81 -4.42 3.74
CA PHE A 139 -6.79 -4.83 2.34
C PHE A 139 -7.80 -5.94 2.05
N TYR A 140 -7.92 -6.93 2.95
CA TYR A 140 -8.93 -7.99 2.82
C TYR A 140 -10.36 -7.43 2.89
N ASP A 141 -10.63 -6.45 3.75
CA ASP A 141 -11.92 -5.78 3.82
C ASP A 141 -12.23 -4.91 2.59
N LEU A 142 -11.20 -4.37 1.96
CA LEU A 142 -11.28 -3.65 0.70
C LEU A 142 -11.35 -4.59 -0.51
N LYS A 143 -11.29 -5.93 -0.29
CA LYS A 143 -11.34 -6.98 -1.30
C LYS A 143 -10.14 -6.97 -2.26
N PHE A 144 -9.00 -6.50 -1.80
CA PHE A 144 -7.75 -6.67 -2.53
C PHE A 144 -7.18 -8.06 -2.30
N LYS A 145 -6.57 -8.60 -3.35
CA LYS A 145 -5.62 -9.70 -3.22
C LYS A 145 -4.26 -9.11 -2.86
N VAL A 146 -3.60 -9.68 -1.88
CA VAL A 146 -2.31 -9.19 -1.37
C VAL A 146 -1.30 -10.33 -1.38
N GLY A 147 -0.24 -10.17 -2.15
CA GLY A 147 0.99 -10.91 -1.98
C GLY A 147 1.78 -10.25 -0.84
N GLN A 148 2.11 -10.99 0.21
CA GLN A 148 2.79 -10.40 1.35
C GLN A 148 3.96 -11.24 1.85
N GLY A 149 5.01 -10.56 2.32
CA GLY A 149 6.15 -11.16 2.98
C GLY A 149 6.63 -10.30 4.14
N THR A 150 7.19 -10.95 5.16
CA THR A 150 7.89 -10.27 6.26
C THR A 150 9.30 -10.80 6.28
N ARG A 151 10.29 -9.94 6.03
CA ARG A 151 11.67 -10.35 5.75
C ARG A 151 12.67 -9.33 6.29
N SER A 152 13.84 -9.78 6.70
CA SER A 152 15.03 -8.93 6.84
C SER A 152 15.75 -8.80 5.49
N VAL A 153 16.71 -7.89 5.40
CA VAL A 153 17.59 -7.79 4.22
C VAL A 153 18.34 -9.10 3.98
N THR A 154 18.81 -9.74 5.05
CA THR A 154 19.49 -11.04 4.97
C THR A 154 18.57 -12.13 4.40
N ASP A 155 17.30 -12.19 4.87
CA ASP A 155 16.33 -13.14 4.33
C ASP A 155 16.07 -12.92 2.84
N CYS A 156 15.99 -11.66 2.39
CA CYS A 156 15.82 -11.34 0.98
C CYS A 156 17.00 -11.82 0.13
N ILE A 157 18.24 -11.61 0.60
CA ILE A 157 19.44 -12.07 -0.09
C ILE A 157 19.49 -13.60 -0.18
N THR A 158 19.21 -14.28 0.93
CA THR A 158 19.21 -15.74 0.98
C THR A 158 18.18 -16.32 0.00
N LEU A 159 16.94 -15.86 0.09
CA LEU A 159 15.85 -16.31 -0.79
C LEU A 159 16.14 -16.00 -2.27
N ALA A 160 16.69 -14.83 -2.59
CA ALA A 160 17.05 -14.47 -3.97
C ALA A 160 18.17 -15.36 -4.54
N ASN A 161 19.03 -15.91 -3.70
CA ASN A 161 20.07 -16.84 -4.13
C ASN A 161 19.53 -18.28 -4.31
N GLU A 162 18.49 -18.65 -3.57
CA GLU A 162 17.90 -19.99 -3.61
C GLU A 162 16.78 -20.11 -4.64
N ASP A 163 16.05 -19.03 -4.92
CA ASP A 163 14.87 -19.01 -5.80
C ASP A 163 14.97 -17.93 -6.88
N MET A 164 15.00 -18.37 -8.13
CA MET A 164 15.08 -17.48 -9.30
C MET A 164 13.86 -16.58 -9.43
N GLN A 165 12.66 -17.03 -9.03
CA GLN A 165 11.44 -16.21 -9.09
C GLN A 165 11.53 -15.04 -8.10
N THR A 166 12.00 -15.32 -6.89
CA THR A 166 12.25 -14.28 -5.88
C THR A 166 13.32 -13.28 -6.33
N LYS A 167 14.32 -13.73 -7.07
CA LYS A 167 15.39 -12.87 -7.61
C LYS A 167 14.90 -11.87 -8.65
N THR A 168 13.84 -12.20 -9.37
CA THR A 168 13.29 -11.40 -10.49
C THR A 168 12.02 -10.63 -10.14
N ALA A 169 11.47 -10.81 -8.96
CA ALA A 169 10.29 -10.10 -8.48
C ALA A 169 10.64 -8.69 -8.00
#